data_f59b7a6b2f8a3dbf5b4e0f8fd1cbfac6
#
_entry.id   f59b7a6b2f8a3dbf5b4e0f8fd1cbfac6
#
_cell.length_a   1.000
_cell.length_b   1.000
_cell.length_c   1.000
_cell.angle_alpha   90.00
_cell.angle_beta   90.00
_cell.angle_gamma   90.00
#
_symmetry.space_group_name_H-M   'P 1'
#
loop_
_entity.id
_entity.type
_entity.pdbx_description
1 polymer ?
#
loop_
_entity_poly.entity_id
_entity_poly.type
_entity_poly.pdbx_seq_one_letter_code
_entity_poly.pdbx_strand_id
1 'polypeptide(L)'
;MPYKNKTVLITRSKEQSAVFIELLQNNSLEIILLPLIEFQSIKTPELKSLFKKKFPFDWIIFTSHNAVNYFFKTVSPKNIKGIKIAAVGKKTAESLSNFGVKTDFIPSDFTAETLGNEIPVLPNEKVFIPHSALSTNNLVEQLHNKNALVETLAIYDNQAVKYSKEELDKILNKPIDFITFTSGSCVKAYINNNIHLSNAKIICIGPSTAKVAAENNLEVAAIPNEYTVEGMVEEIKKLS
;
A
#
# COMPACT_ATOMS: atom_id res chain seq x y z
N MET A 1 -32.95 4.69 0.29
CA MET A 1 -31.76 4.68 1.16
C MET A 1 -31.07 6.04 0.98
N PRO A 2 -30.72 6.76 2.05
CA PRO A 2 -30.26 8.15 2.00
C PRO A 2 -28.89 8.33 1.31
N TYR A 3 -28.05 7.29 1.23
CA TYR A 3 -26.72 7.34 0.59
C TYR A 3 -26.73 7.16 -0.93
N LYS A 4 -27.87 6.83 -1.54
CA LYS A 4 -27.94 6.71 -3.01
C LYS A 4 -27.63 8.03 -3.69
N ASN A 5 -26.87 7.97 -4.77
CA ASN A 5 -26.40 9.10 -5.57
C ASN A 5 -25.44 10.07 -4.84
N LYS A 6 -24.90 9.68 -3.67
CA LYS A 6 -23.82 10.42 -3.03
C LYS A 6 -22.51 10.20 -3.78
N THR A 7 -21.74 11.27 -3.94
CA THR A 7 -20.47 11.25 -4.68
C THR A 7 -19.29 11.04 -3.74
N VAL A 8 -18.50 10.03 -4.03
CA VAL A 8 -17.29 9.66 -3.28
C VAL A 8 -16.04 9.94 -4.09
N LEU A 9 -15.14 10.78 -3.56
CA LEU A 9 -13.82 11.01 -4.12
C LEU A 9 -12.85 9.94 -3.61
N ILE A 10 -12.32 9.13 -4.53
CA ILE A 10 -11.26 8.13 -4.27
C ILE A 10 -9.91 8.76 -4.59
N THR A 11 -9.01 8.83 -3.60
CA THR A 11 -7.70 9.49 -3.73
C THR A 11 -6.52 8.53 -3.86
N ARG A 12 -6.75 7.22 -3.65
CA ARG A 12 -5.70 6.19 -3.78
C ARG A 12 -5.32 5.93 -5.23
N SER A 13 -4.20 5.22 -5.42
CA SER A 13 -3.70 4.89 -6.76
C SER A 13 -4.73 4.11 -7.59
N LYS A 14 -4.69 4.32 -8.91
CA LYS A 14 -5.62 3.69 -9.84
C LYS A 14 -5.57 2.16 -9.77
N GLU A 15 -4.36 1.60 -9.68
CA GLU A 15 -4.12 0.15 -9.65
C GLU A 15 -4.75 -0.53 -8.42
N GLN A 16 -4.91 0.21 -7.33
CA GLN A 16 -5.46 -0.32 -6.10
C GLN A 16 -6.94 -0.01 -5.91
N SER A 17 -7.57 0.72 -6.83
CA SER A 17 -8.93 1.23 -6.65
C SER A 17 -10.04 0.28 -7.10
N ALA A 18 -9.73 -0.78 -7.87
CA ALA A 18 -10.73 -1.61 -8.53
C ALA A 18 -11.78 -2.19 -7.56
N VAL A 19 -11.35 -2.85 -6.48
CA VAL A 19 -12.26 -3.43 -5.47
C VAL A 19 -13.10 -2.34 -4.79
N PHE A 20 -12.49 -1.20 -4.45
CA PHE A 20 -13.22 -0.11 -3.81
C PHE A 20 -14.27 0.51 -4.74
N ILE A 21 -13.94 0.68 -6.01
CA ILE A 21 -14.88 1.15 -7.05
C ILE A 21 -16.07 0.20 -7.14
N GLU A 22 -15.82 -1.11 -7.26
CA GLU A 22 -16.88 -2.12 -7.33
C GLU A 22 -17.80 -2.07 -6.11
N LEU A 23 -17.24 -2.00 -4.90
CA LEU A 23 -18.00 -1.90 -3.66
C LEU A 23 -18.90 -0.67 -3.61
N LEU A 24 -18.37 0.50 -4.03
CA LEU A 24 -19.15 1.75 -4.07
C LEU A 24 -20.26 1.67 -5.12
N GLN A 25 -19.97 1.15 -6.32
CA GLN A 25 -20.97 0.98 -7.39
C GLN A 25 -22.10 0.03 -6.98
N ASN A 26 -21.77 -1.10 -6.34
CA ASN A 26 -22.75 -2.06 -5.82
C ASN A 26 -23.67 -1.44 -4.76
N ASN A 27 -23.27 -0.34 -4.14
CA ASN A 27 -24.06 0.43 -3.19
C ASN A 27 -24.72 1.69 -3.80
N SER A 28 -24.75 1.83 -5.14
CA SER A 28 -25.36 2.95 -5.85
C SER A 28 -24.77 4.33 -5.49
N LEU A 29 -23.47 4.37 -5.21
CA LEU A 29 -22.71 5.60 -4.98
C LEU A 29 -22.05 6.05 -6.29
N GLU A 30 -22.01 7.37 -6.51
CA GLU A 30 -21.25 7.96 -7.61
C GLU A 30 -19.77 8.06 -7.22
N ILE A 31 -18.88 7.94 -8.20
CA ILE A 31 -17.45 7.90 -7.96
C ILE A 31 -16.73 8.95 -8.79
N ILE A 32 -15.87 9.69 -8.13
CA ILE A 32 -14.81 10.46 -8.79
C ILE A 32 -13.49 9.84 -8.40
N LEU A 33 -12.72 9.37 -9.38
CA LEU A 33 -11.37 8.83 -9.16
C LEU A 33 -10.34 9.93 -9.45
N LEU A 34 -9.65 10.37 -8.39
CA LEU A 34 -8.55 11.32 -8.45
C LEU A 34 -7.32 10.69 -7.77
N PRO A 35 -6.53 9.88 -8.49
CA PRO A 35 -5.35 9.26 -7.90
C PRO A 35 -4.32 10.30 -7.50
N LEU A 36 -4.15 10.54 -6.19
CA LEU A 36 -3.18 11.50 -5.67
C LEU A 36 -1.80 10.90 -5.44
N ILE A 37 -1.70 9.58 -5.52
CA ILE A 37 -0.45 8.83 -5.48
C ILE A 37 -0.40 7.83 -6.63
N GLU A 38 0.77 7.60 -7.13
CA GLU A 38 1.06 6.55 -8.10
C GLU A 38 2.29 5.74 -7.66
N PHE A 39 2.33 4.48 -8.06
CA PHE A 39 3.47 3.63 -7.84
C PHE A 39 4.25 3.47 -9.14
N GLN A 40 5.54 3.74 -9.10
CA GLN A 40 6.42 3.64 -10.26
C GLN A 40 7.53 2.62 -10.02
N SER A 41 7.86 1.83 -11.07
CA SER A 41 9.06 0.97 -11.04
C SER A 41 10.32 1.82 -11.00
N ILE A 42 11.21 1.52 -10.06
CA ILE A 42 12.58 2.00 -10.14
C ILE A 42 13.35 1.07 -11.08
N LYS A 43 14.09 1.65 -12.03
CA LYS A 43 14.98 0.87 -12.91
C LYS A 43 16.14 0.33 -12.09
N THR A 44 16.12 -0.96 -11.82
CA THR A 44 17.12 -1.66 -11.01
C THR A 44 17.75 -2.81 -11.81
N PRO A 45 18.72 -2.53 -12.70
CA PRO A 45 19.42 -3.60 -13.44
C PRO A 45 20.13 -4.59 -12.50
N GLU A 46 20.50 -4.14 -11.30
CA GLU A 46 21.06 -4.94 -10.22
C GLU A 46 20.14 -6.07 -9.81
N LEU A 47 18.82 -5.82 -9.66
CA LEU A 47 17.83 -6.83 -9.29
C LEU A 47 17.88 -8.05 -10.23
N LYS A 48 17.91 -7.78 -11.55
CA LYS A 48 18.02 -8.85 -12.53
C LYS A 48 19.35 -9.60 -12.44
N SER A 49 20.42 -8.91 -12.12
CA SER A 49 21.76 -9.49 -11.97
C SER A 49 21.88 -10.36 -10.72
N LEU A 50 21.32 -9.94 -9.60
CA LEU A 50 21.28 -10.68 -8.34
C LEU A 50 20.64 -12.06 -8.52
N PHE A 51 19.52 -12.13 -9.22
CA PHE A 51 18.74 -13.37 -9.41
C PHE A 51 19.11 -14.18 -10.67
N LYS A 52 20.19 -13.84 -11.38
CA LYS A 52 20.79 -14.71 -12.40
C LYS A 52 21.61 -15.85 -11.82
N LYS A 53 22.19 -15.66 -10.61
CA LYS A 53 22.97 -16.68 -9.91
C LYS A 53 22.01 -17.68 -9.24
N LYS A 54 22.45 -18.94 -9.12
CA LYS A 54 21.69 -19.96 -8.41
C LYS A 54 21.82 -19.72 -6.89
N PHE A 55 20.71 -19.62 -6.18
CA PHE A 55 20.64 -19.43 -4.72
C PHE A 55 21.47 -18.24 -4.20
N PRO A 56 21.19 -17.02 -4.63
CA PRO A 56 21.93 -15.85 -4.14
C PRO A 56 21.58 -15.51 -2.69
N PHE A 57 20.42 -15.97 -2.20
CA PHE A 57 19.88 -15.72 -0.86
C PHE A 57 19.26 -16.99 -0.26
N ASP A 58 19.20 -17.04 1.08
CA ASP A 58 18.49 -18.07 1.82
C ASP A 58 17.02 -17.68 2.04
N TRP A 59 16.78 -16.38 2.18
CA TRP A 59 15.47 -15.80 2.35
C TRP A 59 15.20 -14.61 1.43
N ILE A 60 13.93 -14.47 1.01
CA ILE A 60 13.39 -13.21 0.49
C ILE A 60 12.21 -12.80 1.37
N ILE A 61 12.24 -11.57 1.90
CA ILE A 61 11.19 -11.04 2.76
C ILE A 61 10.40 -9.96 2.03
N PHE A 62 9.12 -10.18 1.83
CA PHE A 62 8.21 -9.20 1.24
C PHE A 62 7.38 -8.50 2.32
N THR A 63 7.58 -7.21 2.48
CA THR A 63 6.85 -6.38 3.46
C THR A 63 5.55 -5.80 2.91
N SER A 64 5.25 -5.97 1.61
CA SER A 64 4.02 -5.49 0.99
C SER A 64 3.68 -6.25 -0.29
N HIS A 65 2.40 -6.30 -0.64
CA HIS A 65 1.94 -6.83 -1.94
C HIS A 65 2.51 -6.04 -3.12
N ASN A 66 2.78 -4.73 -2.96
CA ASN A 66 3.43 -3.93 -4.00
C ASN A 66 4.85 -4.42 -4.26
N ALA A 67 5.62 -4.70 -3.21
CA ALA A 67 6.97 -5.27 -3.37
C ALA A 67 6.94 -6.57 -4.16
N VAL A 68 5.96 -7.46 -3.91
CA VAL A 68 5.75 -8.69 -4.70
C VAL A 68 5.50 -8.37 -6.16
N ASN A 69 4.53 -7.50 -6.45
CA ASN A 69 4.14 -7.15 -7.81
C ASN A 69 5.29 -6.52 -8.61
N TYR A 70 6.04 -5.59 -7.99
CA TYR A 70 7.17 -4.94 -8.66
C TYR A 70 8.38 -5.85 -8.80
N PHE A 71 8.64 -6.74 -7.84
CA PHE A 71 9.69 -7.73 -7.91
C PHE A 71 9.50 -8.68 -9.11
N PHE A 72 8.30 -9.23 -9.28
CA PHE A 72 8.00 -10.16 -10.37
C PHE A 72 7.83 -9.51 -11.74
N LYS A 73 7.82 -8.18 -11.85
CA LYS A 73 8.02 -7.52 -13.15
C LYS A 73 9.43 -7.75 -13.73
N THR A 74 10.40 -8.05 -12.88
CA THR A 74 11.83 -8.18 -13.26
C THR A 74 12.39 -9.58 -13.06
N VAL A 75 11.98 -10.27 -11.98
CA VAL A 75 12.48 -11.58 -11.57
C VAL A 75 11.43 -12.65 -11.85
N SER A 76 11.78 -13.70 -12.58
CA SER A 76 10.86 -14.83 -12.81
C SER A 76 10.73 -15.67 -11.52
N PRO A 77 9.53 -16.19 -11.19
CA PRO A 77 9.34 -17.12 -10.07
C PRO A 77 10.28 -18.33 -10.11
N LYS A 78 10.70 -18.78 -11.30
CA LYS A 78 11.65 -19.86 -11.48
C LYS A 78 13.05 -19.56 -10.90
N ASN A 79 13.44 -18.28 -10.84
CA ASN A 79 14.73 -17.83 -10.38
C ASN A 79 14.88 -17.85 -8.85
N ILE A 80 13.75 -17.94 -8.12
CA ILE A 80 13.74 -17.98 -6.65
C ILE A 80 13.34 -19.35 -6.10
N LYS A 81 13.23 -20.35 -6.97
CA LYS A 81 12.90 -21.72 -6.53
C LYS A 81 13.95 -22.26 -5.59
N GLY A 82 13.54 -22.65 -4.38
CA GLY A 82 14.42 -23.17 -3.32
C GLY A 82 14.90 -22.10 -2.34
N ILE A 83 14.55 -20.83 -2.54
CA ILE A 83 14.73 -19.75 -1.55
C ILE A 83 13.50 -19.72 -0.64
N LYS A 84 13.70 -19.59 0.67
CA LYS A 84 12.61 -19.44 1.64
C LYS A 84 11.96 -18.06 1.50
N ILE A 85 10.64 -18.01 1.55
CA ILE A 85 9.86 -16.78 1.32
C ILE A 85 9.10 -16.41 2.58
N ALA A 86 9.30 -15.18 3.06
CA ALA A 86 8.50 -14.60 4.14
C ALA A 86 7.63 -13.45 3.63
N ALA A 87 6.42 -13.35 4.17
CA ALA A 87 5.49 -12.25 3.91
C ALA A 87 5.05 -11.63 5.23
N VAL A 88 5.00 -10.30 5.31
CA VAL A 88 4.57 -9.59 6.52
C VAL A 88 3.10 -9.86 6.88
N GLY A 89 2.25 -10.24 5.93
CA GLY A 89 0.84 -10.49 6.21
C GLY A 89 0.12 -11.23 5.08
N LYS A 90 -1.14 -11.60 5.35
CA LYS A 90 -1.98 -12.43 4.47
C LYS A 90 -2.08 -11.88 3.04
N LYS A 91 -2.36 -10.58 2.88
CA LYS A 91 -2.49 -9.94 1.57
C LYS A 91 -1.20 -10.02 0.73
N THR A 92 -0.03 -9.97 1.39
CA THR A 92 1.26 -10.14 0.73
C THR A 92 1.48 -11.60 0.31
N ALA A 93 1.08 -12.55 1.18
CA ALA A 93 1.13 -13.98 0.88
C ALA A 93 0.18 -14.37 -0.27
N GLU A 94 -1.01 -13.82 -0.31
CA GLU A 94 -1.96 -13.98 -1.44
C GLU A 94 -1.36 -13.46 -2.75
N SER A 95 -0.71 -12.30 -2.72
CA SER A 95 -0.03 -11.76 -3.89
C SER A 95 1.09 -12.69 -4.38
N LEU A 96 1.86 -13.31 -3.50
CA LEU A 96 2.87 -14.32 -3.84
C LEU A 96 2.23 -15.56 -4.49
N SER A 97 1.11 -16.02 -3.95
CA SER A 97 0.35 -17.16 -4.48
C SER A 97 -0.11 -16.93 -5.92
N ASN A 98 -0.50 -15.70 -6.28
CA ASN A 98 -0.88 -15.35 -7.66
C ASN A 98 0.28 -15.53 -8.67
N PHE A 99 1.53 -15.50 -8.21
CA PHE A 99 2.72 -15.82 -9.00
C PHE A 99 3.15 -17.29 -8.89
N GLY A 100 2.36 -18.15 -8.20
CA GLY A 100 2.69 -19.55 -7.97
C GLY A 100 3.81 -19.75 -6.94
N VAL A 101 4.03 -18.77 -6.07
CA VAL A 101 5.09 -18.80 -5.03
C VAL A 101 4.45 -19.07 -3.68
N LYS A 102 4.91 -20.14 -3.02
CA LYS A 102 4.49 -20.50 -1.67
C LYS A 102 5.21 -19.59 -0.66
N THR A 103 4.46 -19.10 0.33
CA THR A 103 5.02 -18.42 1.49
C THR A 103 5.38 -19.45 2.56
N ASP A 104 6.62 -19.40 3.06
CA ASP A 104 7.12 -20.32 4.09
C ASP A 104 6.93 -19.77 5.50
N PHE A 105 6.87 -18.43 5.64
CA PHE A 105 6.70 -17.79 6.94
C PHE A 105 5.79 -16.53 6.85
N ILE A 106 4.88 -16.43 7.81
CA ILE A 106 4.04 -15.24 8.07
C ILE A 106 4.04 -15.03 9.59
N PRO A 107 4.30 -13.83 10.11
CA PRO A 107 4.32 -13.58 11.55
C PRO A 107 2.91 -13.68 12.18
N SER A 108 2.87 -13.82 13.51
CA SER A 108 1.63 -13.89 14.29
C SER A 108 0.84 -12.58 14.25
N ASP A 109 1.54 -11.43 14.21
CA ASP A 109 0.97 -10.11 13.95
C ASP A 109 1.62 -9.50 12.69
N PHE A 110 0.82 -8.85 11.85
CA PHE A 110 1.18 -8.44 10.49
C PHE A 110 1.99 -7.13 10.47
N THR A 111 3.03 -7.06 11.31
CA THR A 111 3.97 -5.95 11.38
C THR A 111 5.37 -6.37 10.96
N ALA A 112 6.18 -5.40 10.49
CA ALA A 112 7.58 -5.64 10.19
C ALA A 112 8.38 -5.99 11.46
N GLU A 113 7.98 -5.46 12.60
CA GLU A 113 8.58 -5.71 13.90
C GLU A 113 8.36 -7.16 14.34
N THR A 114 7.11 -7.64 14.35
CA THR A 114 6.79 -9.02 14.69
C THR A 114 7.45 -9.99 13.72
N LEU A 115 7.46 -9.66 12.42
CA LEU A 115 8.16 -10.48 11.43
C LEU A 115 9.65 -10.60 11.74
N GLY A 116 10.34 -9.49 12.04
CA GLY A 116 11.75 -9.49 12.37
C GLY A 116 12.07 -10.32 13.63
N ASN A 117 11.19 -10.27 14.64
CA ASN A 117 11.36 -11.02 15.87
C ASN A 117 11.12 -12.53 15.68
N GLU A 118 10.06 -12.91 14.98
CA GLU A 118 9.60 -14.30 14.88
C GLU A 118 10.25 -15.10 13.74
N ILE A 119 10.72 -14.45 12.67
CA ILE A 119 11.28 -15.15 11.52
C ILE A 119 12.49 -16.04 11.93
N PRO A 120 12.50 -17.33 11.53
CA PRO A 120 13.56 -18.28 11.94
C PRO A 120 14.81 -18.17 11.05
N VAL A 121 15.33 -16.96 10.89
CA VAL A 121 16.59 -16.72 10.17
C VAL A 121 17.76 -17.09 11.08
N LEU A 122 18.69 -17.86 10.55
CA LEU A 122 19.92 -18.30 11.25
C LEU A 122 21.06 -17.28 11.05
N PRO A 123 22.05 -17.27 11.96
CA PRO A 123 23.26 -16.47 11.78
C PRO A 123 23.96 -16.78 10.44
N ASN A 124 24.41 -15.72 9.77
CA ASN A 124 25.03 -15.73 8.44
C ASN A 124 24.14 -16.15 7.27
N GLU A 125 22.84 -16.44 7.48
CA GLU A 125 21.91 -16.56 6.36
C GLU A 125 21.76 -15.23 5.62
N LYS A 126 21.70 -15.31 4.29
CA LYS A 126 21.57 -14.16 3.41
C LYS A 126 20.10 -13.85 3.19
N VAL A 127 19.70 -12.65 3.53
CA VAL A 127 18.31 -12.17 3.43
C VAL A 127 18.23 -11.05 2.42
N PHE A 128 17.30 -11.16 1.46
CA PHE A 128 16.98 -10.09 0.52
C PHE A 128 15.63 -9.47 0.84
N ILE A 129 15.57 -8.12 0.86
CA ILE A 129 14.34 -7.37 1.12
C ILE A 129 14.10 -6.38 -0.01
N PRO A 130 13.22 -6.69 -0.99
CA PRO A 130 12.74 -5.70 -1.95
C PRO A 130 11.75 -4.75 -1.27
N HIS A 131 11.96 -3.44 -1.41
CA HIS A 131 11.16 -2.45 -0.70
C HIS A 131 10.82 -1.21 -1.56
N SER A 132 10.01 -0.30 -1.03
CA SER A 132 9.79 1.02 -1.64
C SER A 132 10.91 1.99 -1.24
N ALA A 133 11.12 3.02 -2.03
CA ALA A 133 12.08 4.08 -1.69
C ALA A 133 11.81 4.76 -0.33
N LEU A 134 10.57 4.70 0.16
CA LEU A 134 10.12 5.33 1.40
C LEU A 134 10.05 4.37 2.61
N SER A 135 10.60 3.15 2.52
CA SER A 135 10.50 2.19 3.63
C SER A 135 11.44 2.51 4.78
N THR A 136 11.05 2.09 5.99
CA THR A 136 11.84 2.26 7.22
C THR A 136 12.77 1.07 7.45
N ASN A 137 13.86 1.29 8.22
CA ASN A 137 14.93 0.29 8.41
C ASN A 137 14.74 -0.66 9.60
N ASN A 138 13.64 -0.56 10.37
CA ASN A 138 13.46 -1.34 11.61
C ASN A 138 13.63 -2.87 11.43
N LEU A 139 13.10 -3.42 10.32
CA LEU A 139 13.25 -4.85 10.02
C LEU A 139 14.71 -5.24 9.79
N VAL A 140 15.47 -4.38 9.11
CA VAL A 140 16.89 -4.60 8.80
C VAL A 140 17.71 -4.68 10.09
N GLU A 141 17.45 -3.78 11.05
CA GLU A 141 18.14 -3.78 12.35
C GLU A 141 17.85 -5.06 13.14
N GLN A 142 16.61 -5.52 13.16
CA GLN A 142 16.24 -6.76 13.85
C GLN A 142 16.91 -7.99 13.24
N LEU A 143 17.04 -8.06 11.92
CA LEU A 143 17.73 -9.14 11.24
C LEU A 143 19.25 -9.10 11.47
N HIS A 144 19.86 -7.90 11.52
CA HIS A 144 21.25 -7.75 11.93
C HIS A 144 21.49 -8.21 13.38
N ASN A 145 20.55 -7.97 14.30
CA ASN A 145 20.63 -8.47 15.68
C ASN A 145 20.61 -10.01 15.74
N LYS A 146 20.08 -10.68 14.71
CA LYS A 146 20.16 -12.14 14.52
C LYS A 146 21.43 -12.59 13.78
N ASN A 147 22.37 -11.69 13.51
CA ASN A 147 23.58 -11.91 12.71
C ASN A 147 23.28 -12.37 11.26
N ALA A 148 22.15 -11.99 10.67
CA ALA A 148 21.85 -12.23 9.27
C ALA A 148 22.60 -11.25 8.36
N LEU A 149 22.91 -11.68 7.13
CA LEU A 149 23.52 -10.85 6.08
C LEU A 149 22.39 -10.26 5.22
N VAL A 150 22.01 -9.02 5.50
CA VAL A 150 20.83 -8.39 4.88
C VAL A 150 21.26 -7.53 3.69
N GLU A 151 20.64 -7.78 2.54
CA GLU A 151 20.70 -6.93 1.34
C GLU A 151 19.32 -6.38 1.03
N THR A 152 19.23 -5.08 0.81
CA THR A 152 17.96 -4.40 0.51
C THR A 152 18.06 -3.69 -0.83
N LEU A 153 16.93 -3.60 -1.54
CA LEU A 153 16.89 -2.86 -2.80
C LEU A 153 15.52 -2.16 -2.96
N ALA A 154 15.56 -0.85 -3.19
CA ALA A 154 14.38 -0.10 -3.57
C ALA A 154 14.01 -0.42 -5.02
N ILE A 155 12.85 -1.06 -5.24
CA ILE A 155 12.41 -1.52 -6.55
C ILE A 155 11.18 -0.78 -7.09
N TYR A 156 10.52 0.00 -6.25
CA TYR A 156 9.43 0.88 -6.63
C TYR A 156 9.40 2.12 -5.72
N ASP A 157 8.73 3.14 -6.21
CA ASP A 157 8.51 4.38 -5.47
C ASP A 157 7.02 4.70 -5.41
N ASN A 158 6.62 5.43 -4.39
CA ASN A 158 5.28 5.97 -4.20
C ASN A 158 5.38 7.49 -4.35
N GLN A 159 4.94 8.00 -5.48
CA GLN A 159 5.05 9.41 -5.81
C GLN A 159 3.70 10.11 -5.72
N ALA A 160 3.72 11.36 -5.23
CA ALA A 160 2.55 12.21 -5.28
C ALA A 160 2.30 12.66 -6.72
N VAL A 161 1.07 12.52 -7.18
CA VAL A 161 0.62 13.06 -8.46
C VAL A 161 0.29 14.54 -8.26
N LYS A 162 0.79 15.37 -9.16
CA LYS A 162 0.43 16.80 -9.22
C LYS A 162 -0.51 17.03 -10.38
N TYR A 163 -1.56 17.79 -10.11
CA TYR A 163 -2.56 18.22 -11.08
C TYR A 163 -2.48 19.73 -11.28
N SER A 164 -2.71 20.18 -12.50
CA SER A 164 -2.95 21.58 -12.75
C SER A 164 -4.34 21.99 -12.25
N LYS A 165 -4.57 23.28 -12.07
CA LYS A 165 -5.89 23.78 -11.68
C LYS A 165 -6.96 23.39 -12.69
N GLU A 166 -6.67 23.49 -13.98
CA GLU A 166 -7.59 23.15 -15.07
C GLU A 166 -7.98 21.66 -15.07
N GLU A 167 -7.05 20.78 -14.69
CA GLU A 167 -7.33 19.33 -14.54
C GLU A 167 -8.22 19.08 -13.33
N LEU A 168 -7.93 19.73 -12.20
CA LEU A 168 -8.76 19.62 -11.00
C LEU A 168 -10.18 20.14 -11.25
N ASP A 169 -10.32 21.30 -11.87
CA ASP A 169 -11.62 21.89 -12.19
C ASP A 169 -12.47 20.97 -13.10
N LYS A 170 -11.83 20.26 -14.04
CA LYS A 170 -12.51 19.27 -14.88
C LYS A 170 -12.93 18.02 -14.13
N ILE A 171 -12.08 17.51 -13.21
CA ILE A 171 -12.34 16.28 -12.47
C ILE A 171 -13.35 16.53 -11.34
N LEU A 172 -13.19 17.64 -10.63
CA LEU A 172 -14.00 18.02 -9.46
C LEU A 172 -15.20 18.90 -9.84
N ASN A 173 -15.78 18.67 -11.01
CA ASN A 173 -16.87 19.48 -11.59
C ASN A 173 -18.26 19.19 -11.00
N LYS A 174 -18.36 18.26 -10.04
CA LYS A 174 -19.60 17.89 -9.34
C LYS A 174 -19.43 18.08 -7.84
N PRO A 175 -20.54 18.29 -7.11
CA PRO A 175 -20.53 18.24 -5.66
C PRO A 175 -19.97 16.89 -5.15
N ILE A 176 -19.10 16.95 -4.15
CA ILE A 176 -18.50 15.77 -3.52
C ILE A 176 -19.01 15.69 -2.09
N ASP A 177 -19.60 14.56 -1.73
CA ASP A 177 -20.14 14.31 -0.39
C ASP A 177 -19.10 13.71 0.53
N PHE A 178 -18.22 12.84 -0.01
CA PHE A 178 -17.23 12.12 0.77
C PHE A 178 -15.84 12.14 0.10
N ILE A 179 -14.80 12.30 0.93
CA ILE A 179 -13.40 12.12 0.52
C ILE A 179 -12.85 10.93 1.27
N THR A 180 -12.15 10.03 0.57
CA THR A 180 -11.58 8.83 1.18
C THR A 180 -10.07 8.85 1.13
N PHE A 181 -9.42 8.74 2.30
CA PHE A 181 -7.97 8.61 2.41
C PHE A 181 -7.58 7.23 2.92
N THR A 182 -6.83 6.48 2.11
CA THR A 182 -6.34 5.13 2.46
C THR A 182 -4.88 5.12 2.94
N SER A 183 -4.25 6.29 3.04
CA SER A 183 -2.89 6.44 3.59
C SER A 183 -2.59 7.91 3.90
N GLY A 184 -1.64 8.16 4.80
CA GLY A 184 -1.14 9.50 5.06
C GLY A 184 -0.48 10.16 3.83
N SER A 185 0.05 9.36 2.88
CA SER A 185 0.57 9.87 1.61
C SER A 185 -0.52 10.51 0.75
N CYS A 186 -1.73 9.91 0.71
CA CYS A 186 -2.87 10.50 0.01
C CYS A 186 -3.29 11.83 0.63
N VAL A 187 -3.28 11.93 1.98
CA VAL A 187 -3.58 13.19 2.69
C VAL A 187 -2.57 14.27 2.31
N LYS A 188 -1.28 13.97 2.41
CA LYS A 188 -0.21 14.93 2.05
C LYS A 188 -0.32 15.37 0.58
N ALA A 189 -0.59 14.44 -0.32
CA ALA A 189 -0.76 14.74 -1.73
C ALA A 189 -2.01 15.58 -2.01
N TYR A 190 -3.11 15.38 -1.25
CA TYR A 190 -4.31 16.22 -1.30
C TYR A 190 -4.00 17.68 -0.95
N ILE A 191 -3.29 17.90 0.17
CA ILE A 191 -2.85 19.22 0.60
C ILE A 191 -1.93 19.87 -0.43
N ASN A 192 -0.94 19.11 -0.93
CA ASN A 192 0.04 19.61 -1.91
C ASN A 192 -0.57 19.97 -3.29
N ASN A 193 -1.77 19.47 -3.58
CA ASN A 193 -2.54 19.85 -4.76
C ASN A 193 -3.49 21.04 -4.51
N ASN A 194 -3.48 21.64 -3.30
CA ASN A 194 -4.34 22.75 -2.91
C ASN A 194 -5.84 22.47 -3.16
N ILE A 195 -6.28 21.23 -2.91
CA ILE A 195 -7.68 20.85 -3.07
C ILE A 195 -8.46 21.27 -1.83
N HIS A 196 -9.53 22.02 -2.04
CA HIS A 196 -10.40 22.53 -0.97
C HIS A 196 -11.86 22.13 -1.22
N LEU A 197 -12.35 21.13 -0.49
CA LEU A 197 -13.71 20.60 -0.57
C LEU A 197 -14.37 20.71 0.81
N SER A 198 -14.75 21.93 1.20
CA SER A 198 -15.18 22.27 2.57
C SER A 198 -16.46 21.56 3.03
N ASN A 199 -17.30 21.08 2.11
CA ASN A 199 -18.58 20.45 2.44
C ASN A 199 -18.50 18.90 2.43
N ALA A 200 -17.37 18.33 2.02
CA ALA A 200 -17.21 16.89 1.92
C ALA A 200 -16.75 16.29 3.26
N LYS A 201 -17.41 15.21 3.69
CA LYS A 201 -17.02 14.45 4.89
C LYS A 201 -15.80 13.58 4.60
N ILE A 202 -14.76 13.68 5.42
CA ILE A 202 -13.52 12.94 5.24
C ILE A 202 -13.56 11.61 6.01
N ILE A 203 -13.26 10.52 5.31
CA ILE A 203 -13.15 9.18 5.87
C ILE A 203 -11.72 8.68 5.68
N CYS A 204 -11.06 8.38 6.78
CA CYS A 204 -9.72 7.81 6.81
C CYS A 204 -9.79 6.31 7.08
N ILE A 205 -9.00 5.50 6.36
CA ILE A 205 -9.01 4.05 6.51
C ILE A 205 -8.62 3.55 7.91
N GLY A 206 -7.83 4.34 8.63
CA GLY A 206 -7.35 3.95 9.96
C GLY A 206 -6.73 5.12 10.75
N PRO A 207 -6.40 4.90 12.03
CA PRO A 207 -5.92 5.94 12.95
C PRO A 207 -4.65 6.66 12.49
N SER A 208 -3.69 5.95 11.88
CA SER A 208 -2.46 6.56 11.36
C SER A 208 -2.73 7.56 10.23
N THR A 209 -3.68 7.27 9.36
CA THR A 209 -4.10 8.18 8.28
C THR A 209 -4.86 9.38 8.85
N ALA A 210 -5.75 9.14 9.81
CA ALA A 210 -6.51 10.19 10.48
C ALA A 210 -5.61 11.16 11.25
N LYS A 211 -4.54 10.65 11.89
CA LYS A 211 -3.53 11.49 12.54
C LYS A 211 -2.88 12.45 11.55
N VAL A 212 -2.46 11.97 10.38
CA VAL A 212 -1.88 12.84 9.35
C VAL A 212 -2.90 13.86 8.84
N ALA A 213 -4.19 13.49 8.71
CA ALA A 213 -5.25 14.43 8.34
C ALA A 213 -5.42 15.54 9.39
N ALA A 214 -5.50 15.19 10.67
CA ALA A 214 -5.63 16.14 11.76
C ALA A 214 -4.40 17.07 11.89
N GLU A 215 -3.19 16.56 11.70
CA GLU A 215 -1.95 17.36 11.67
C GLU A 215 -1.95 18.40 10.54
N ASN A 216 -2.78 18.20 9.51
CA ASN A 216 -2.95 19.13 8.38
C ASN A 216 -4.30 19.87 8.43
N ASN A 217 -4.92 20.01 9.62
CA ASN A 217 -6.16 20.73 9.86
C ASN A 217 -7.37 20.21 9.05
N LEU A 218 -7.39 18.93 8.71
CA LEU A 218 -8.54 18.28 8.09
C LEU A 218 -9.38 17.59 9.16
N GLU A 219 -10.68 17.93 9.22
CA GLU A 219 -11.63 17.29 10.12
C GLU A 219 -12.05 15.92 9.59
N VAL A 220 -11.73 14.86 10.34
CA VAL A 220 -12.05 13.48 9.99
C VAL A 220 -13.43 13.12 10.54
N ALA A 221 -14.37 12.84 9.65
CA ALA A 221 -15.74 12.49 10.01
C ALA A 221 -15.87 11.04 10.51
N ALA A 222 -15.07 10.10 9.98
CA ALA A 222 -15.09 8.72 10.44
C ALA A 222 -13.78 7.97 10.16
N ILE A 223 -13.57 6.94 11.00
CA ILE A 223 -12.57 5.89 10.85
C ILE A 223 -13.31 4.57 11.04
N PRO A 224 -13.27 3.61 10.11
CA PRO A 224 -13.96 2.34 10.27
C PRO A 224 -13.32 1.50 11.38
N ASN A 225 -14.12 0.60 11.97
CA ASN A 225 -13.62 -0.37 12.96
C ASN A 225 -12.66 -1.38 12.32
N GLU A 226 -12.97 -1.81 11.09
CA GLU A 226 -12.07 -2.62 10.28
C GLU A 226 -11.37 -1.71 9.26
N TYR A 227 -10.05 -1.68 9.29
CA TYR A 227 -9.22 -0.79 8.46
C TYR A 227 -9.13 -1.27 7.00
N THR A 228 -10.29 -1.46 6.39
CA THR A 228 -10.49 -1.97 5.04
C THR A 228 -11.33 -1.01 4.19
N VAL A 229 -11.35 -1.19 2.88
CA VAL A 229 -12.21 -0.40 1.99
C VAL A 229 -13.69 -0.76 2.18
N GLU A 230 -13.99 -1.99 2.57
CA GLU A 230 -15.30 -2.47 2.97
C GLU A 230 -15.81 -1.69 4.20
N GLY A 231 -14.98 -1.58 5.22
CA GLY A 231 -15.27 -0.79 6.41
C GLY A 231 -15.53 0.69 6.07
N MET A 232 -14.75 1.27 5.14
CA MET A 232 -14.99 2.65 4.69
C MET A 232 -16.36 2.81 4.01
N VAL A 233 -16.81 1.84 3.22
CA VAL A 233 -18.15 1.85 2.61
C VAL A 233 -19.25 1.84 3.68
N GLU A 234 -19.08 1.03 4.73
CA GLU A 234 -20.05 1.02 5.83
C GLU A 234 -20.12 2.37 6.58
N GLU A 235 -18.99 3.05 6.78
CA GLU A 235 -19.01 4.40 7.36
C GLU A 235 -19.68 5.43 6.44
N ILE A 236 -19.46 5.35 5.12
CA ILE A 236 -20.19 6.20 4.14
C ILE A 236 -21.71 6.02 4.29
N LYS A 237 -22.20 4.80 4.41
CA LYS A 237 -23.63 4.50 4.59
C LYS A 237 -24.20 5.08 5.89
N LYS A 238 -23.44 5.05 6.97
CA LYS A 238 -23.86 5.58 8.29
C LYS A 238 -23.94 7.11 8.30
N LEU A 239 -23.04 7.77 7.57
CA LEU A 239 -22.90 9.23 7.55
C LEU A 239 -23.80 9.92 6.52
N SER A 240 -24.53 9.17 5.71
CA SER A 240 -25.33 9.68 4.58
C SER A 240 -26.73 10.12 4.95
#